data_e4c68206a29db54cb86f494d28cfc844
#
_entry.id   e4c68206a29db54cb86f494d28cfc844
#
_cell.length_a   1.000
_cell.length_b   1.000
_cell.length_c   1.000
_cell.angle_alpha   90.00
_cell.angle_beta   90.00
_cell.angle_gamma   90.00
#
_symmetry.space_group_name_H-M   'P 1'
#
loop_
_entity.id
_entity.type
_entity.pdbx_description
1 polymer ?
#
loop_
_entity_poly.entity_id
_entity_poly.type
_entity_poly.pdbx_seq_one_letter_code
_entity_poly.pdbx_strand_id
1 'polypeptide(L)'
;MVIEQQITGAIIAGIKELYGAEVSVSQIQLQKTKKEFKGHLTLVVFPFLRASKKSPEQTAQEIGEYLHKNEPALAEFNVIKGFLNLTVAGPCWIDLLNTVNAQPSYGIIPVTEQSPLVMIEYSSPNTNKPLHLGHVRNNLLGY
;
A
#
# COMPACT_ATOMS: atom_id res chain seq x y z
N MET A 1 1.02 2.48 -6.37
CA MET A 1 1.04 3.92 -5.99
C MET A 1 2.49 4.37 -5.92
N VAL A 2 2.84 5.60 -6.33
CA VAL A 2 4.25 6.03 -6.43
C VAL A 2 4.99 5.91 -5.09
N ILE A 3 4.37 6.32 -3.98
CA ILE A 3 4.96 6.24 -2.63
C ILE A 3 5.26 4.79 -2.21
N GLU A 4 4.35 3.86 -2.47
CA GLU A 4 4.58 2.44 -2.13
C GLU A 4 5.71 1.82 -2.94
N GLN A 5 5.83 2.19 -4.22
CA GLN A 5 6.93 1.74 -5.08
C GLN A 5 8.28 2.27 -4.59
N GLN A 6 8.34 3.55 -4.21
CA GLN A 6 9.54 4.18 -3.66
C GLN A 6 9.98 3.47 -2.36
N ILE A 7 9.05 3.29 -1.41
CA ILE A 7 9.34 2.60 -0.15
C ILE A 7 9.74 1.14 -0.41
N THR A 8 9.10 0.45 -1.35
CA THR A 8 9.48 -0.92 -1.74
C THR A 8 10.91 -0.97 -2.24
N GLY A 9 11.30 -0.04 -3.11
CA GLY A 9 12.69 0.07 -3.60
C GLY A 9 13.69 0.29 -2.48
N ALA A 10 13.38 1.19 -1.54
CA ALA A 10 14.22 1.46 -0.38
C ALA A 10 14.36 0.25 0.56
N ILE A 11 13.28 -0.53 0.76
CA ILE A 11 13.31 -1.77 1.53
C ILE A 11 14.23 -2.80 0.89
N ILE A 12 14.13 -3.00 -0.43
CA ILE A 12 14.99 -3.93 -1.17
C ILE A 12 16.46 -3.54 -1.03
N ALA A 13 16.78 -2.26 -1.21
CA ALA A 13 18.13 -1.72 -1.03
C ALA A 13 18.63 -1.94 0.40
N GLY A 14 17.79 -1.66 1.40
CA GLY A 14 18.13 -1.86 2.80
C GLY A 14 18.41 -3.31 3.17
N ILE A 15 17.59 -4.25 2.70
CA ILE A 15 17.82 -5.69 2.95
C ILE A 15 19.11 -6.17 2.30
N LYS A 16 19.41 -5.68 1.10
CA LYS A 16 20.67 -5.99 0.41
C LYS A 16 21.88 -5.44 1.17
N GLU A 17 21.81 -4.21 1.65
CA GLU A 17 22.91 -3.56 2.38
C GLU A 17 23.12 -4.17 3.78
N LEU A 18 22.04 -4.40 4.53
CA LEU A 18 22.11 -4.91 5.91
C LEU A 18 22.47 -6.40 5.98
N TYR A 19 21.98 -7.20 5.03
CA TYR A 19 22.03 -8.66 5.13
C TYR A 19 22.70 -9.34 3.93
N GLY A 20 23.08 -8.60 2.88
CA GLY A 20 23.63 -9.16 1.65
C GLY A 20 22.65 -10.04 0.86
N ALA A 21 21.36 -9.96 1.16
CA ALA A 21 20.33 -10.79 0.55
C ALA A 21 19.64 -10.05 -0.60
N GLU A 22 19.44 -10.75 -1.71
CA GLU A 22 18.62 -10.26 -2.81
C GLU A 22 17.16 -10.69 -2.62
N VAL A 23 16.24 -9.72 -2.63
CA VAL A 23 14.81 -9.95 -2.48
C VAL A 23 14.06 -9.35 -3.68
N SER A 24 13.04 -10.06 -4.14
CA SER A 24 12.17 -9.59 -5.22
C SER A 24 11.02 -8.74 -4.66
N VAL A 25 10.44 -7.90 -5.51
CA VAL A 25 9.26 -7.07 -5.17
C VAL A 25 8.12 -7.93 -4.62
N SER A 26 7.93 -9.14 -5.15
CA SER A 26 6.87 -10.07 -4.72
C SER A 26 7.02 -10.56 -3.27
N GLN A 27 8.21 -10.46 -2.70
CA GLN A 27 8.48 -10.84 -1.30
C GLN A 27 8.22 -9.67 -0.33
N ILE A 28 8.09 -8.45 -0.84
CA ILE A 28 7.80 -7.26 -0.03
C ILE A 28 6.28 -7.16 0.19
N GLN A 29 5.85 -7.49 1.39
CA GLN A 29 4.44 -7.39 1.77
C GLN A 29 4.20 -6.09 2.53
N LEU A 30 3.81 -5.05 1.80
CA LEU A 30 3.32 -3.80 2.36
C LEU A 30 1.79 -3.85 2.45
N GLN A 31 1.25 -3.48 3.59
CA GLN A 31 -0.19 -3.39 3.83
C GLN A 31 -0.52 -2.11 4.60
N LYS A 32 -1.77 -1.68 4.53
CA LYS A 32 -2.24 -0.53 5.32
C LYS A 32 -2.11 -0.84 6.82
N THR A 33 -1.51 0.07 7.57
CA THR A 33 -1.42 -0.07 9.03
C THR A 33 -2.81 -0.12 9.65
N LYS A 34 -3.01 -1.01 10.62
CA LYS A 34 -4.26 -1.11 11.37
C LYS A 34 -4.52 0.16 12.16
N LYS A 35 -5.80 0.52 12.34
CA LYS A 35 -6.23 1.79 12.95
C LYS A 35 -5.73 2.00 14.39
N GLU A 36 -5.49 0.91 15.11
CA GLU A 36 -4.98 0.92 16.49
C GLU A 36 -3.49 1.22 16.60
N PHE A 37 -2.75 1.22 15.49
CA PHE A 37 -1.30 1.45 15.46
C PHE A 37 -0.97 2.74 14.70
N LYS A 38 0.10 3.42 15.16
CA LYS A 38 0.64 4.59 14.48
C LYS A 38 1.37 4.15 13.20
N GLY A 39 1.10 4.81 12.09
CA GLY A 39 1.72 4.56 10.77
C GLY A 39 0.70 4.56 9.64
N HIS A 40 1.22 4.57 8.41
CA HIS A 40 0.41 4.50 7.18
C HIS A 40 0.54 3.14 6.50
N LEU A 41 1.76 2.59 6.48
CA LEU A 41 2.10 1.31 5.86
C LEU A 41 2.76 0.39 6.89
N THR A 42 2.50 -0.90 6.79
CA THR A 42 3.12 -1.93 7.63
C THR A 42 3.87 -2.91 6.73
N LEU A 43 5.16 -3.07 6.97
CA LEU A 43 5.97 -4.12 6.36
C LEU A 43 5.93 -5.38 7.22
N VAL A 44 5.65 -6.51 6.59
CA VAL A 44 5.75 -7.85 7.21
C VAL A 44 7.19 -8.33 7.08
N VAL A 45 7.94 -8.42 8.19
CA VAL A 45 9.38 -8.74 8.15
C VAL A 45 9.70 -10.22 8.17
N PHE A 46 8.73 -11.08 8.44
CA PHE A 46 8.94 -12.54 8.57
C PHE A 46 9.65 -13.21 7.39
N PRO A 47 9.43 -12.81 6.11
CA PRO A 47 10.16 -13.38 4.99
C PRO A 47 11.68 -13.15 5.05
N PHE A 48 12.14 -12.13 5.77
CA PHE A 48 13.55 -11.72 5.82
C PHE A 48 14.35 -12.31 6.99
N LEU A 49 13.70 -13.04 7.89
CA LEU A 49 14.35 -13.62 9.07
C LEU A 49 15.46 -14.62 8.72
N ARG A 50 15.32 -15.30 7.59
CA ARG A 50 16.39 -16.19 7.08
C ARG A 50 17.66 -15.43 6.73
N ALA A 51 17.53 -14.24 6.20
CA ALA A 51 18.66 -13.39 5.81
C ALA A 51 19.28 -12.70 7.03
N SER A 52 18.44 -12.11 7.90
CA SER A 52 18.90 -11.39 9.09
C SER A 52 19.48 -12.29 10.17
N LYS A 53 18.99 -13.55 10.29
CA LYS A 53 19.32 -14.49 11.37
C LYS A 53 19.06 -13.91 12.77
N LYS A 54 18.09 -13.03 12.90
CA LYS A 54 17.72 -12.30 14.12
C LYS A 54 16.24 -12.48 14.44
N SER A 55 15.83 -12.00 15.62
CA SER A 55 14.41 -12.00 15.98
C SER A 55 13.59 -11.07 15.04
N PRO A 56 12.27 -11.28 14.92
CA PRO A 56 11.41 -10.41 14.11
C PRO A 56 11.51 -8.94 14.53
N GLU A 57 11.55 -8.66 15.83
CA GLU A 57 11.66 -7.30 16.37
C GLU A 57 12.99 -6.64 15.99
N GLN A 58 14.10 -7.37 16.16
CA GLN A 58 15.43 -6.86 15.80
C GLN A 58 15.54 -6.61 14.29
N THR A 59 15.04 -7.53 13.47
CA THR A 59 15.01 -7.37 12.01
C THR A 59 14.18 -6.15 11.59
N ALA A 60 12.99 -5.98 12.17
CA ALA A 60 12.15 -4.84 11.91
C ALA A 60 12.80 -3.52 12.36
N GLN A 61 13.46 -3.53 13.51
CA GLN A 61 14.16 -2.35 14.02
C GLN A 61 15.30 -1.92 13.10
N GLU A 62 16.17 -2.83 12.68
CA GLU A 62 17.28 -2.52 11.79
C GLU A 62 16.84 -2.01 10.42
N ILE A 63 15.81 -2.66 9.84
CA ILE A 63 15.23 -2.18 8.58
C ILE A 63 14.61 -0.78 8.78
N GLY A 64 13.90 -0.56 9.88
CA GLY A 64 13.28 0.72 10.21
C GLY A 64 14.32 1.84 10.35
N GLU A 65 15.42 1.60 11.08
CA GLU A 65 16.53 2.55 11.24
C GLU A 65 17.22 2.87 9.91
N TYR A 66 17.46 1.83 9.10
CA TYR A 66 18.02 2.03 7.76
C TYR A 66 17.12 2.90 6.90
N LEU A 67 15.83 2.59 6.84
CA LEU A 67 14.87 3.35 6.05
C LEU A 67 14.73 4.78 6.55
N HIS A 68 14.63 4.99 7.86
CA HIS A 68 14.51 6.34 8.44
C HIS A 68 15.73 7.22 8.12
N LYS A 69 16.92 6.61 8.04
CA LYS A 69 18.16 7.32 7.70
C LYS A 69 18.29 7.63 6.21
N ASN A 70 17.84 6.72 5.34
CA ASN A 70 18.18 6.75 3.91
C ASN A 70 16.98 7.08 3.02
N GLU A 71 15.74 7.07 3.53
CA GLU A 71 14.52 7.34 2.75
C GLU A 71 13.79 8.57 3.28
N PRO A 72 13.92 9.73 2.61
CA PRO A 72 13.29 10.99 3.04
C PRO A 72 11.75 10.94 3.05
N ALA A 73 11.15 10.00 2.30
CA ALA A 73 9.70 9.81 2.31
C ALA A 73 9.19 9.23 3.65
N LEU A 74 10.09 8.81 4.55
CA LEU A 74 9.76 8.24 5.85
C LEU A 74 10.02 9.24 6.97
N ALA A 75 8.96 9.66 7.67
CA ALA A 75 9.07 10.57 8.81
C ALA A 75 9.42 9.83 10.11
N GLU A 76 8.77 8.70 10.34
CA GLU A 76 8.89 7.92 11.57
C GLU A 76 8.63 6.44 11.29
N PHE A 77 9.05 5.58 12.22
CA PHE A 77 8.65 4.18 12.24
C PHE A 77 8.42 3.69 13.67
N ASN A 78 7.70 2.59 13.81
CA ASN A 78 7.60 1.85 15.06
C ASN A 78 7.50 0.35 14.80
N VAL A 79 7.94 -0.46 15.76
CA VAL A 79 7.94 -1.92 15.67
C VAL A 79 6.99 -2.48 16.71
N ILE A 80 6.06 -3.33 16.27
CA ILE A 80 5.10 -4.00 17.15
C ILE A 80 5.03 -5.47 16.76
N LYS A 81 5.50 -6.35 17.66
CA LYS A 81 5.49 -7.81 17.47
C LYS A 81 6.04 -8.26 16.11
N GLY A 82 7.17 -7.67 15.68
CA GLY A 82 7.80 -7.99 14.40
C GLY A 82 7.13 -7.42 13.16
N PHE A 83 6.17 -6.51 13.32
CA PHE A 83 5.61 -5.70 12.24
C PHE A 83 6.25 -4.31 12.27
N LEU A 84 6.78 -3.89 11.12
CA LEU A 84 7.38 -2.56 10.97
C LEU A 84 6.35 -1.60 10.40
N ASN A 85 5.84 -0.70 11.23
CA ASN A 85 4.89 0.33 10.83
C ASN A 85 5.65 1.59 10.43
N LEU A 86 5.35 2.10 9.25
CA LEU A 86 6.02 3.21 8.60
C LEU A 86 5.08 4.41 8.49
N THR A 87 5.57 5.59 8.89
CA THR A 87 4.85 6.85 8.75
C THR A 87 5.45 7.64 7.59
N VAL A 88 4.68 7.84 6.53
CA VAL A 88 5.08 8.62 5.35
C VAL A 88 5.14 10.11 5.72
N ALA A 89 6.16 10.79 5.24
CA ALA A 89 6.38 12.21 5.48
C ALA A 89 5.29 13.09 4.85
N GLY A 90 4.90 14.17 5.53
CA GLY A 90 3.87 15.10 5.06
C GLY A 90 4.09 15.63 3.63
N PRO A 91 5.29 16.08 3.25
CA PRO A 91 5.58 16.53 1.89
C PRO A 91 5.20 15.54 0.80
N CYS A 92 5.39 14.23 1.02
CA CYS A 92 5.03 13.20 0.03
C CYS A 92 3.53 13.16 -0.28
N TRP A 93 2.69 13.47 0.70
CA TRP A 93 1.24 13.55 0.50
C TRP A 93 0.85 14.79 -0.29
N ILE A 94 1.55 15.91 -0.07
CA ILE A 94 1.34 17.15 -0.84
C ILE A 94 1.78 16.94 -2.29
N ASP A 95 2.92 16.30 -2.53
CA ASP A 95 3.40 15.99 -3.88
C ASP A 95 2.44 15.04 -4.61
N LEU A 96 1.91 14.04 -3.91
CA LEU A 96 0.88 13.16 -4.47
C LEU A 96 -0.38 13.94 -4.84
N LEU A 97 -0.86 14.83 -3.96
CA LEU A 97 -2.02 15.67 -4.22
C LEU A 97 -1.80 16.57 -5.45
N ASN A 98 -0.63 17.19 -5.54
CA ASN A 98 -0.26 18.03 -6.70
C ASN A 98 -0.22 17.19 -7.99
N THR A 99 0.32 15.98 -7.93
CA THR A 99 0.35 15.05 -9.07
C THR A 99 -1.06 14.67 -9.52
N VAL A 100 -1.94 14.34 -8.58
CA VAL A 100 -3.35 14.01 -8.86
C VAL A 100 -4.05 15.22 -9.49
N ASN A 101 -3.86 16.41 -8.93
CA ASN A 101 -4.50 17.63 -9.40
C ASN A 101 -4.02 18.06 -10.81
N ALA A 102 -2.78 17.77 -11.15
CA ALA A 102 -2.20 18.09 -12.46
C ALA A 102 -2.63 17.11 -13.58
N GLN A 103 -3.22 15.96 -13.24
CA GLN A 103 -3.58 14.92 -14.19
C GLN A 103 -5.10 14.65 -14.15
N PRO A 104 -5.93 15.27 -15.03
CA PRO A 104 -7.39 15.09 -15.03
C PRO A 104 -7.84 13.62 -15.16
N SER A 105 -7.00 12.76 -15.76
CA SER A 105 -7.27 11.32 -15.92
C SER A 105 -6.51 10.45 -14.89
N TYR A 106 -6.04 11.02 -13.77
CA TYR A 106 -5.32 10.25 -12.75
C TYR A 106 -6.19 9.10 -12.22
N GLY A 107 -5.61 7.89 -12.23
CA GLY A 107 -6.32 6.68 -11.81
C GLY A 107 -7.23 6.07 -12.87
N ILE A 108 -7.39 6.70 -14.03
CA ILE A 108 -8.12 6.14 -15.17
C ILE A 108 -7.13 5.39 -16.06
N ILE A 109 -7.38 4.11 -16.28
CA ILE A 109 -6.61 3.30 -17.22
C ILE A 109 -7.30 3.42 -18.60
N PRO A 110 -6.61 3.93 -19.63
CA PRO A 110 -7.20 3.99 -20.97
C PRO A 110 -7.58 2.61 -21.49
N VAL A 111 -8.73 2.50 -22.13
CA VAL A 111 -9.17 1.27 -22.78
C VAL A 111 -8.30 1.01 -24.00
N THR A 112 -7.83 -0.22 -24.16
CA THR A 112 -7.06 -0.72 -25.32
C THR A 112 -7.77 -1.94 -25.92
N GLU A 113 -7.30 -2.41 -27.08
CA GLU A 113 -7.82 -3.64 -27.70
C GLU A 113 -7.62 -4.89 -26.82
N GLN A 114 -6.65 -4.86 -25.91
CA GLN A 114 -6.38 -5.95 -24.96
C GLN A 114 -7.12 -5.79 -23.62
N SER A 115 -7.88 -4.70 -23.45
CA SER A 115 -8.64 -4.49 -22.23
C SER A 115 -9.72 -5.55 -22.05
N PRO A 116 -9.87 -6.16 -20.87
CA PRO A 116 -10.92 -7.14 -20.64
C PRO A 116 -12.29 -6.47 -20.74
N LEU A 117 -13.24 -7.17 -21.35
CA LEU A 117 -14.64 -6.77 -21.29
C LEU A 117 -15.19 -7.06 -19.89
N VAL A 118 -15.61 -6.01 -19.19
CA VAL A 118 -16.25 -6.12 -17.87
C VAL A 118 -17.72 -5.71 -18.00
N MET A 119 -18.61 -6.63 -17.66
CA MET A 119 -20.05 -6.36 -17.61
C MET A 119 -20.44 -6.14 -16.14
N ILE A 120 -21.11 -5.02 -15.86
CA ILE A 120 -21.56 -4.67 -14.50
C ILE A 120 -23.07 -4.55 -14.51
N GLU A 121 -23.73 -5.34 -13.65
CA GLU A 121 -25.16 -5.25 -13.39
C GLU A 121 -25.37 -4.65 -12.00
N TYR A 122 -26.04 -3.51 -11.92
CA TYR A 122 -26.25 -2.78 -10.67
C TYR A 122 -27.72 -2.49 -10.36
N SER A 123 -28.59 -2.60 -11.34
CA SER A 123 -30.04 -2.40 -11.22
C SER A 123 -30.76 -3.71 -11.51
N SER A 124 -30.78 -4.61 -10.53
CA SER A 124 -31.36 -5.96 -10.66
C SER A 124 -32.31 -6.25 -9.51
N PRO A 125 -33.43 -5.50 -9.40
CA PRO A 125 -34.39 -5.74 -8.34
C PRO A 125 -35.16 -7.04 -8.58
N ASN A 126 -35.55 -7.68 -7.48
CA ASN A 126 -36.42 -8.85 -7.52
C ASN A 126 -37.80 -8.49 -8.09
N THR A 127 -38.22 -9.11 -9.19
CA THR A 127 -39.44 -8.74 -9.92
C THR A 127 -40.74 -8.99 -9.13
N ASN A 128 -40.69 -9.84 -8.09
CA ASN A 128 -41.81 -10.22 -7.29
C ASN A 128 -42.06 -9.37 -6.04
N LYS A 129 -41.30 -8.29 -5.86
CA LYS A 129 -41.37 -7.40 -4.69
C LYS A 129 -41.43 -5.96 -5.08
N PRO A 130 -42.13 -5.08 -4.33
CA PRO A 130 -42.06 -3.64 -4.52
C PRO A 130 -40.64 -3.13 -4.36
N LEU A 131 -40.29 -2.11 -5.13
CA LEU A 131 -39.03 -1.40 -4.96
C LEU A 131 -38.98 -0.70 -3.59
N HIS A 132 -37.81 -0.66 -2.97
CA HIS A 132 -37.57 0.07 -1.73
C HIS A 132 -36.30 0.92 -1.87
N LEU A 133 -36.01 1.76 -0.86
CA LEU A 133 -34.89 2.71 -0.88
C LEU A 133 -33.53 2.05 -1.17
N GLY A 134 -33.35 0.78 -0.82
CA GLY A 134 -32.11 0.04 -1.16
C GLY A 134 -31.92 -0.13 -2.66
N HIS A 135 -32.98 -0.37 -3.42
CA HIS A 135 -32.91 -0.46 -4.87
C HIS A 135 -32.61 0.91 -5.50
N VAL A 136 -33.26 1.97 -5.01
CA VAL A 136 -32.97 3.35 -5.45
C VAL A 136 -31.52 3.71 -5.20
N ARG A 137 -30.99 3.38 -4.00
CA ARG A 137 -29.57 3.59 -3.68
C ARG A 137 -28.64 2.85 -4.66
N ASN A 138 -28.91 1.58 -4.95
CA ASN A 138 -28.08 0.80 -5.88
C ASN A 138 -28.09 1.41 -7.28
N ASN A 139 -29.25 1.87 -7.75
CA ASN A 139 -29.37 2.51 -9.06
C ASN A 139 -28.56 3.81 -9.12
N LEU A 140 -28.66 4.64 -8.06
CA LEU A 140 -27.92 5.91 -8.00
C LEU A 140 -26.40 5.72 -7.85
N LEU A 141 -25.95 4.64 -7.18
CA LEU A 141 -24.53 4.36 -7.03
C LEU A 141 -23.92 3.74 -8.31
N GLY A 142 -24.73 3.09 -9.12
CA GLY A 142 -24.28 2.48 -10.37
C GLY A 142 -24.33 3.41 -11.58
N TYR A 143 -25.13 4.47 -11.49
CA TYR A 143 -25.23 5.49 -12.54
C TYR A 143 -24.01 6.41 -12.50
#